data_2c4452f5e39e3f4ca6fddd43468f63b9
#
_entry.id   2c4452f5e39e3f4ca6fddd43468f63b9
#
_cell.length_a   1.000
_cell.length_b   1.000
_cell.length_c   1.000
_cell.angle_alpha   90.00
_cell.angle_beta   90.00
_cell.angle_gamma   90.00
#
_symmetry.space_group_name_H-M   'P 1'
#
loop_
_entity.id
_entity.type
_entity.pdbx_description
1 polymer ?
#
loop_
_entity_poly.entity_id
_entity_poly.type
_entity_poly.pdbx_seq_one_letter_code
_entity_poly.pdbx_strand_id
1 'polypeptide(L)'
;MTPITTNDALIAFCDRLAKAPFVTVDTEFMRETTYWPKLCLIQAAASPTDAAIIDPMAEGLDLEPFLAILRDESILKVFHAARQDVEIFNRLGA
;
A
#
# COMPACT_ATOMS: atom_id res chain seq x y z
N MET A 1 8.64 -7.50 11.77
CA MET A 1 8.17 -6.14 11.42
C MET A 1 6.72 -6.00 11.81
N THR A 2 6.41 -5.01 12.62
CA THR A 2 5.04 -4.77 13.08
C THR A 2 4.24 -4.05 12.00
N PRO A 3 3.06 -4.53 11.61
CA PRO A 3 2.25 -3.84 10.61
C PRO A 3 1.79 -2.45 11.08
N ILE A 4 1.70 -1.53 10.13
CA ILE A 4 1.13 -0.22 10.38
C ILE A 4 -0.39 -0.38 10.49
N THR A 5 -0.94 0.03 11.63
CA THR A 5 -2.37 -0.09 11.95
C THR A 5 -2.98 1.24 12.37
N THR A 6 -2.18 2.30 12.47
CA THR A 6 -2.66 3.62 12.91
C THR A 6 -2.46 4.67 11.82
N ASN A 7 -3.33 5.68 11.82
CA ASN A 7 -3.26 6.77 10.84
C ASN A 7 -1.98 7.57 10.97
N ASP A 8 -1.53 7.85 12.18
CA ASP A 8 -0.31 8.62 12.41
C ASP A 8 0.91 7.90 11.84
N ALA A 9 1.02 6.59 12.06
CA ALA A 9 2.13 5.80 11.54
C ALA A 9 2.09 5.74 10.01
N LEU A 10 0.90 5.61 9.43
CA LEU A 10 0.74 5.58 7.97
C LEU A 10 1.12 6.91 7.34
N ILE A 11 0.67 8.02 7.90
CA ILE A 11 1.01 9.36 7.40
C ILE A 11 2.52 9.59 7.43
N ALA A 12 3.17 9.24 8.53
CA ALA A 12 4.62 9.38 8.66
C ALA A 12 5.38 8.55 7.62
N PHE A 13 4.93 7.31 7.39
CA PHE A 13 5.54 6.44 6.39
C PHE A 13 5.31 6.98 4.97
N CYS A 14 4.10 7.43 4.66
CA CYS A 14 3.78 7.99 3.34
C CYS A 14 4.57 9.28 3.06
N ASP A 15 4.85 10.10 4.07
CA ASP A 15 5.72 11.26 3.90
C ASP A 15 7.12 10.85 3.43
N ARG A 16 7.65 9.73 3.95
CA ARG A 16 8.94 9.19 3.49
C ARG A 16 8.84 8.62 2.07
N LEU A 17 7.74 7.91 1.76
CA LEU A 17 7.53 7.38 0.41
C LEU A 17 7.51 8.49 -0.64
N ALA A 18 6.89 9.61 -0.32
CA ALA A 18 6.76 10.74 -1.24
C ALA A 18 8.11 11.34 -1.64
N LYS A 19 9.13 11.16 -0.82
CA LYS A 19 10.48 11.70 -1.05
C LYS A 19 11.43 10.70 -1.69
N ALA A 20 11.00 9.45 -1.85
CA ALA A 20 11.84 8.40 -2.39
C ALA A 20 11.96 8.52 -3.91
N PRO A 21 13.10 8.05 -4.51
CA PRO A 21 13.24 8.04 -5.96
C PRO A 21 12.24 7.08 -6.64
N PHE A 22 11.86 6.03 -5.96
CA PHE A 22 10.77 5.14 -6.39
C PHE A 22 10.22 4.39 -5.17
N VAL A 23 9.03 3.86 -5.31
CA VAL A 23 8.34 3.11 -4.26
C VAL A 23 8.07 1.69 -4.78
N THR A 24 8.46 0.68 -4.02
CA THR A 24 8.09 -0.69 -4.34
C THR A 24 6.83 -1.07 -3.57
N VAL A 25 5.93 -1.79 -4.22
CA VAL A 25 4.67 -2.22 -3.63
C VAL A 25 4.45 -3.70 -3.92
N ASP A 26 4.14 -4.45 -2.88
CA ASP A 26 3.74 -5.84 -2.99
C ASP A 26 2.52 -6.06 -2.11
N THR A 27 1.63 -6.95 -2.52
CA THR A 27 0.37 -7.17 -1.82
C THR A 27 0.15 -8.65 -1.58
N GLU A 28 -0.50 -8.96 -0.47
CA GLU A 28 -0.99 -10.30 -0.17
C GLU A 28 -2.50 -10.28 -0.07
N PHE A 29 -3.13 -11.28 -0.68
CA PHE A 29 -4.56 -11.40 -0.76
C PHE A 29 -5.02 -12.65 -0.06
N MET A 30 -6.20 -12.57 0.55
CA MET A 30 -6.90 -13.75 1.04
C MET A 30 -8.05 -14.04 0.08
N ARG A 31 -8.03 -15.20 -0.55
CA ARG A 31 -9.13 -15.70 -1.37
C ARG A 31 -10.05 -16.54 -0.50
N GLU A 32 -11.20 -16.01 -0.19
CA GLU A 32 -12.25 -16.77 0.46
C GLU A 32 -13.31 -17.18 -0.57
N THR A 33 -14.53 -17.36 -0.11
CA THR A 33 -15.65 -17.81 -0.93
C THR A 33 -16.25 -16.69 -1.80
N THR A 34 -15.66 -15.51 -1.80
CA THR A 34 -16.15 -14.37 -2.55
C THR A 34 -15.48 -14.28 -3.91
N TYR A 35 -16.16 -13.64 -4.85
CA TYR A 35 -15.64 -13.39 -6.20
C TYR A 35 -14.34 -12.61 -6.21
N TRP A 36 -14.14 -11.77 -5.22
CA TRP A 36 -13.06 -10.80 -5.23
C TRP A 36 -12.01 -11.14 -4.17
N PRO A 37 -10.73 -11.14 -4.52
CA PRO A 37 -9.70 -11.30 -3.50
C PRO A 37 -9.78 -10.13 -2.52
N LYS A 38 -9.62 -10.45 -1.25
CA LYS A 38 -9.58 -9.47 -0.19
C LYS A 38 -8.14 -9.07 0.08
N LEU A 39 -7.86 -7.77 -0.01
CA LEU A 39 -6.54 -7.24 0.26
C LEU A 39 -6.26 -7.34 1.76
N CYS A 40 -5.26 -8.14 2.14
CA CYS A 40 -4.93 -8.40 3.54
C CYS A 40 -3.73 -7.63 4.03
N LEU A 41 -2.67 -7.54 3.21
CA LEU A 41 -1.45 -6.86 3.58
C LEU A 41 -0.87 -6.14 2.37
N ILE A 42 -0.28 -4.97 2.64
CA ILE A 42 0.48 -4.20 1.67
C ILE A 42 1.90 -4.11 2.20
N GLN A 43 2.89 -4.50 1.40
CA GLN A 43 4.29 -4.18 1.67
C GLN A 43 4.71 -3.04 0.77
N ALA A 44 5.26 -2.01 1.35
CA ALA A 44 5.78 -0.88 0.58
C ALA A 44 7.14 -0.48 1.10
N ALA A 45 7.99 0.03 0.23
CA ALA A 45 9.33 0.44 0.60
C ALA A 45 9.77 1.69 -0.14
N ALA A 46 10.37 2.62 0.59
CA ALA A 46 11.08 3.77 0.04
C ALA A 46 12.52 3.43 -0.32
N SER A 47 13.08 2.42 0.34
CA SER A 47 14.44 1.91 0.12
C SER A 47 14.55 0.51 0.74
N PRO A 48 15.64 -0.23 0.49
CA PRO A 48 15.83 -1.54 1.13
C PRO A 48 15.82 -1.49 2.67
N THR A 49 16.11 -0.34 3.27
CA THR A 49 16.15 -0.17 4.72
C THR A 49 14.95 0.59 5.28
N ASP A 50 14.06 1.08 4.43
CA ASP A 50 12.84 1.78 4.85
C ASP A 50 11.63 1.13 4.20
N ALA A 51 11.24 0.00 4.76
CA ALA A 51 10.10 -0.79 4.31
C ALA A 51 9.12 -0.98 5.45
N ALA A 52 7.85 -1.11 5.11
CA ALA A 52 6.80 -1.35 6.10
C ALA A 52 5.69 -2.22 5.54
N ILE A 53 4.99 -2.88 6.44
CA ILE A 53 3.76 -3.60 6.13
C ILE A 53 2.60 -2.74 6.59
N ILE A 54 1.63 -2.53 5.71
CA ILE A 54 0.41 -1.79 6.03
C ILE A 54 -0.73 -2.81 6.12
N ASP A 55 -1.52 -2.75 7.20
CA ASP A 55 -2.71 -3.58 7.35
C ASP A 55 -3.93 -2.78 6.92
N PRO A 56 -4.42 -2.95 5.68
CA PRO A 56 -5.56 -2.18 5.19
C PRO A 56 -6.88 -2.56 5.86
N MET A 57 -6.88 -3.65 6.63
CA MET A 57 -8.05 -4.12 7.35
C MET A 57 -8.08 -3.65 8.80
N ALA A 58 -7.06 -2.92 9.25
CA ALA A 58 -7.02 -2.40 10.61
C ALA A 58 -8.20 -1.45 10.86
N GLU A 59 -8.88 -1.66 11.98
CA GLU A 59 -10.04 -0.85 12.33
C GLU A 59 -9.65 0.61 12.52
N GLY A 60 -10.36 1.51 11.86
CA GLY A 60 -10.11 2.94 11.96
C GLY A 60 -8.98 3.45 11.09
N LEU A 61 -8.28 2.59 10.37
CA LEU A 61 -7.21 3.02 9.48
C LEU A 61 -7.78 3.64 8.21
N ASP A 62 -7.40 4.87 7.92
CA ASP A 62 -7.68 5.52 6.65
C ASP A 62 -6.52 5.28 5.68
N LEU A 63 -6.78 4.52 4.63
CA LEU A 63 -5.76 4.18 3.63
C LEU A 63 -5.48 5.34 2.66
N GLU A 64 -6.24 6.40 2.70
CA GLU A 64 -6.14 7.51 1.74
C GLU A 64 -4.73 8.09 1.57
N PRO A 65 -3.92 8.28 2.63
CA PRO A 65 -2.55 8.76 2.42
C PRO A 65 -1.72 7.87 1.50
N PHE A 66 -1.90 6.56 1.59
CA PHE A 66 -1.21 5.61 0.72
C PHE A 66 -1.80 5.63 -0.70
N LEU A 67 -3.11 5.71 -0.83
CA LEU A 67 -3.76 5.81 -2.14
C LEU A 67 -3.34 7.10 -2.87
N ALA A 68 -3.13 8.18 -2.14
CA ALA A 68 -2.62 9.42 -2.71
C ALA A 68 -1.21 9.25 -3.31
N ILE A 69 -0.35 8.45 -2.67
CA ILE A 69 0.96 8.10 -3.23
C ILE A 69 0.79 7.36 -4.55
N LEU A 70 -0.15 6.43 -4.61
CA LEU A 70 -0.38 5.65 -5.83
C LEU A 70 -0.94 6.50 -6.97
N ARG A 71 -1.74 7.52 -6.66
CA ARG A 71 -2.30 8.43 -7.67
C ARG A 71 -1.32 9.50 -8.15
N ASP A 72 -0.26 9.74 -7.40
CA ASP A 72 0.70 10.79 -7.71
C ASP A 72 1.62 10.33 -8.85
N GLU A 73 1.42 10.89 -10.02
CA GLU A 73 2.18 10.54 -11.23
C GLU A 73 3.66 10.94 -11.14
N SER A 74 4.02 11.85 -10.24
CA SER A 74 5.41 12.24 -10.03
C SER A 74 6.22 11.21 -9.25
N ILE A 75 5.55 10.25 -8.62
CA ILE A 75 6.18 9.19 -7.83
C ILE A 75 6.19 7.92 -8.66
N LEU A 76 7.40 7.39 -8.93
CA LEU A 76 7.55 6.11 -9.63
C LEU A 76 7.20 4.97 -8.69
N LYS A 77 6.28 4.10 -9.10
CA LYS A 77 5.87 2.92 -8.33
C LYS A 77 6.23 1.67 -9.11
N VAL A 78 6.75 0.66 -8.39
CA VAL A 78 7.11 -0.65 -8.95
C VAL A 78 6.31 -1.72 -8.22
N PHE A 79 5.53 -2.49 -8.97
CA PHE A 79 4.68 -3.54 -8.43
C PHE A 79 5.22 -4.91 -8.80
N HIS A 80 5.19 -5.86 -7.85
CA HIS A 80 5.62 -7.23 -8.11
C HIS A 80 4.56 -8.07 -8.83
N ALA A 81 3.29 -7.87 -8.51
CA ALA A 81 2.17 -8.57 -9.15
C ALA A 81 1.27 -7.53 -9.84
N ALA A 82 1.85 -6.77 -10.75
CA ALA A 82 1.34 -5.49 -11.21
C ALA A 82 -0.13 -5.50 -11.65
N ARG A 83 -0.54 -6.51 -12.41
CA ARG A 83 -1.89 -6.50 -12.98
C ARG A 83 -2.98 -6.62 -11.92
N GLN A 84 -2.81 -7.56 -11.00
CA GLN A 84 -3.79 -7.80 -9.95
C GLN A 84 -3.78 -6.65 -8.94
N ASP A 85 -2.60 -6.15 -8.58
CA ASP A 85 -2.46 -5.04 -7.65
C ASP A 85 -3.10 -3.77 -8.20
N VAL A 86 -2.84 -3.42 -9.45
CA VAL A 86 -3.41 -2.24 -10.08
C VAL A 86 -4.93 -2.32 -10.11
N GLU A 87 -5.48 -3.48 -10.46
CA GLU A 87 -6.92 -3.68 -10.51
C GLU A 87 -7.57 -3.45 -9.14
N ILE A 88 -6.97 -3.97 -8.09
CA ILE A 88 -7.51 -3.82 -6.73
C ILE A 88 -7.37 -2.38 -6.23
N PHE A 89 -6.23 -1.74 -6.47
CA PHE A 89 -6.05 -0.35 -6.06
C PHE A 89 -6.98 0.60 -6.83
N ASN A 90 -7.27 0.32 -8.08
CA ASN A 90 -8.27 1.08 -8.83
C ASN A 90 -9.65 1.00 -8.16
N ARG A 91 -10.02 -0.16 -7.64
CA ARG A 91 -11.28 -0.33 -6.90
C ARG A 91 -11.30 0.46 -5.60
N LEU A 92 -10.14 0.65 -4.98
CA LEU A 92 -10.00 1.44 -3.76
C LEU A 92 -9.91 2.95 -4.03
N GLY A 93 -9.89 3.36 -5.30
CA GLY A 93 -9.90 4.77 -5.66
C GLY A 93 -8.56 5.35 -6.05
N ALA A 94 -7.57 4.49 -6.31
CA ALA A 94 -6.24 4.98 -6.70
C ALA A 94 -6.08 5.15 -8.21
#